data_331f8683ac98d58005a291973aaac7aa
#
_entry.id   331f8683ac98d58005a291973aaac7aa
#
_cell.length_a   1.000
_cell.length_b   1.000
_cell.length_c   1.000
_cell.angle_alpha   90.00
_cell.angle_beta   90.00
_cell.angle_gamma   90.00
#
_symmetry.space_group_name_H-M   'P 1'
#
loop_
_entity.id
_entity.type
_entity.pdbx_description
1 polymer ?
#
loop_
_entity_poly.entity_id
_entity_poly.type
_entity_poly.pdbx_seq_one_letter_code
_entity_poly.pdbx_strand_id
1 'polypeptide(L)'
;LYLQCIYRSGILFLFLHPEKMSHNAKMKLSTGDRNYLKLAISTAEENMSDGGGPFGAVIVRDGVVIARSGNRVVPGHDPTAHAEVMAIRLAAEASGTHDLSDCVIFASCEPCPMCLGAIYWAGIRRIVYASDRYRAAEAGFSDNHIYEELALGNSERTIEMVRGMQDDGDAVLRKWEELPDKIQY
;
A
#
# COMPACT_ATOMS: atom_id res chain seq x y z
N LEU A 1 -11.51 -14.59 22.13
CA LEU A 1 -10.95 -13.39 22.74
C LEU A 1 -9.46 -13.62 23.00
N TYR A 2 -8.57 -13.06 22.19
CA TYR A 2 -7.15 -12.97 22.50
C TYR A 2 -6.89 -11.58 23.10
N LEU A 3 -6.61 -11.54 24.41
CA LEU A 3 -6.13 -10.36 25.10
C LEU A 3 -4.59 -10.36 24.99
N GLN A 4 -4.02 -9.38 24.31
CA GLN A 4 -2.61 -9.04 24.46
C GLN A 4 -2.48 -7.88 25.46
N CYS A 5 -1.90 -8.15 26.61
CA CYS A 5 -1.55 -7.12 27.61
C CYS A 5 -0.12 -6.66 27.39
N ILE A 6 0.08 -5.38 27.08
CA ILE A 6 1.40 -4.75 27.11
C ILE A 6 1.43 -3.87 28.37
N TYR A 7 2.34 -4.20 29.31
CA TYR A 7 2.56 -3.45 30.54
C TYR A 7 3.69 -2.42 30.31
N ARG A 8 3.38 -1.15 30.35
CA ARG A 8 4.39 -0.08 30.42
C ARG A 8 3.91 0.99 31.41
N SER A 9 4.72 1.21 32.45
CA SER A 9 4.60 2.33 33.41
C SER A 9 3.21 2.55 34.05
N GLY A 10 2.64 1.52 34.69
CA GLY A 10 1.53 1.73 35.66
C GLY A 10 0.14 2.08 35.09
N ILE A 11 -0.03 2.11 33.77
CA ILE A 11 -1.32 2.38 33.13
C ILE A 11 -1.70 1.17 32.24
N LEU A 12 -2.83 0.55 32.57
CA LEU A 12 -3.39 -0.55 31.80
C LEU A 12 -4.15 0.01 30.59
N PHE A 13 -3.53 -0.04 29.40
CA PHE A 13 -4.24 0.23 28.15
C PHE A 13 -4.96 -1.02 27.69
N LEU A 14 -6.28 -1.05 27.83
CA LEU A 14 -7.14 -2.05 27.20
C LEU A 14 -7.35 -1.62 25.74
N PHE A 15 -6.63 -2.25 24.83
CA PHE A 15 -6.99 -2.20 23.41
C PHE A 15 -8.15 -3.17 23.18
N LEU A 16 -9.36 -2.64 23.14
CA LEU A 16 -10.48 -3.34 22.54
C LEU A 16 -10.22 -3.44 21.05
N HIS A 17 -9.80 -4.61 20.58
CA HIS A 17 -9.87 -4.90 19.14
C HIS A 17 -11.35 -4.78 18.75
N PRO A 18 -11.67 -3.92 17.76
CA PRO A 18 -13.03 -3.90 17.23
C PRO A 18 -13.34 -5.33 16.77
N GLU A 19 -14.46 -5.85 17.25
CA GLU A 19 -14.97 -7.15 16.83
C GLU A 19 -14.86 -7.25 15.31
N LYS A 20 -14.36 -8.38 14.81
CA LYS A 20 -14.40 -8.71 13.39
C LYS A 20 -15.88 -8.71 12.99
N MET A 21 -16.39 -7.53 12.63
CA MET A 21 -17.65 -7.45 11.93
C MET A 21 -17.51 -8.33 10.69
N SER A 22 -18.40 -9.30 10.55
CA SER A 22 -18.47 -10.17 9.40
C SER A 22 -18.66 -9.32 8.15
N HIS A 23 -17.55 -9.01 7.45
CA HIS A 23 -17.50 -8.18 6.24
C HIS A 23 -17.95 -8.95 4.99
N ASN A 24 -18.87 -9.92 5.15
CA ASN A 24 -19.41 -10.69 4.03
C ASN A 24 -20.72 -10.12 3.43
N ALA A 25 -21.01 -8.84 3.62
CA ALA A 25 -21.87 -8.15 2.65
C ALA A 25 -21.01 -7.89 1.41
N LYS A 26 -21.26 -8.59 0.29
CA LYS A 26 -20.71 -8.25 -1.03
C LYS A 26 -20.94 -6.76 -1.25
N MET A 27 -19.94 -5.92 -1.00
CA MET A 27 -20.03 -4.48 -1.26
C MET A 27 -20.23 -4.33 -2.76
N LYS A 28 -21.45 -3.93 -3.16
CA LYS A 28 -21.74 -3.65 -4.56
C LYS A 28 -20.99 -2.39 -4.96
N LEU A 29 -20.23 -2.48 -6.06
CA LEU A 29 -19.59 -1.32 -6.66
C LEU A 29 -20.67 -0.30 -7.06
N SER A 30 -20.49 0.95 -6.67
CA SER A 30 -21.30 2.07 -7.17
C SER A 30 -21.03 2.30 -8.67
N THR A 31 -21.85 3.09 -9.32
CA THR A 31 -21.60 3.50 -10.71
C THR A 31 -20.29 4.29 -10.82
N GLY A 32 -20.00 5.15 -9.85
CA GLY A 32 -18.73 5.90 -9.78
C GLY A 32 -17.53 4.96 -9.65
N ASP A 33 -17.59 3.97 -8.75
CA ASP A 33 -16.53 2.98 -8.59
C ASP A 33 -16.23 2.25 -9.91
N ARG A 34 -17.26 1.87 -10.64
CA ARG A 34 -17.10 1.20 -11.93
C ARG A 34 -16.38 2.08 -12.97
N ASN A 35 -16.66 3.38 -12.98
CA ASN A 35 -16.02 4.30 -13.91
C ASN A 35 -14.54 4.49 -13.58
N TYR A 36 -14.18 4.68 -12.29
CA TYR A 36 -12.78 4.80 -11.87
C TYR A 36 -12.01 3.49 -12.06
N LEU A 37 -12.65 2.34 -11.82
CA LEU A 37 -12.03 1.06 -12.05
C LEU A 37 -11.78 0.82 -13.55
N LYS A 38 -12.72 1.20 -14.42
CA LYS A 38 -12.50 1.19 -15.87
C LYS A 38 -11.35 2.10 -16.28
N LEU A 39 -11.21 3.27 -15.64
CA LEU A 39 -10.08 4.16 -15.90
C LEU A 39 -8.75 3.53 -15.48
N ALA A 40 -8.69 2.83 -14.36
CA ALA A 40 -7.49 2.10 -13.95
C ALA A 40 -7.12 0.99 -14.94
N ILE A 41 -8.14 0.26 -15.48
CA ILE A 41 -7.95 -0.78 -16.49
C ILE A 41 -7.45 -0.16 -17.80
N SER A 42 -8.08 0.92 -18.30
CA SER A 42 -7.62 1.56 -19.53
C SER A 42 -6.22 2.16 -19.39
N THR A 43 -5.88 2.66 -18.19
CA THR A 43 -4.51 3.12 -17.89
C THR A 43 -3.49 1.97 -18.00
N ALA A 44 -3.87 0.75 -17.58
CA ALA A 44 -3.02 -0.43 -17.74
C ALA A 44 -2.83 -0.80 -19.22
N GLU A 45 -3.88 -0.70 -20.03
CA GLU A 45 -3.83 -0.97 -21.49
C GLU A 45 -2.95 0.05 -22.22
N GLU A 46 -3.16 1.35 -21.95
CA GLU A 46 -2.36 2.45 -22.49
C GLU A 46 -0.87 2.26 -22.15
N ASN A 47 -0.59 1.89 -20.89
CA ASN A 47 0.77 1.73 -20.37
C ASN A 47 1.58 0.62 -21.06
N MET A 48 0.91 -0.46 -21.51
CA MET A 48 1.60 -1.52 -22.28
C MET A 48 2.13 -0.98 -23.62
N SER A 49 1.42 -0.07 -24.25
CA SER A 49 1.87 0.56 -25.50
C SER A 49 3.11 1.45 -25.29
N ASP A 50 3.32 1.94 -24.05
CA ASP A 50 4.46 2.77 -23.64
C ASP A 50 5.60 1.93 -23.04
N GLY A 51 5.58 0.61 -23.22
CA GLY A 51 6.62 -0.31 -22.73
C GLY A 51 6.55 -0.62 -21.23
N GLY A 52 5.48 -0.24 -20.56
CA GLY A 52 5.26 -0.60 -19.15
C GLY A 52 4.53 -1.93 -18.97
N GLY A 53 4.41 -2.40 -17.73
CA GLY A 53 3.63 -3.60 -17.39
C GLY A 53 2.11 -3.38 -17.44
N PRO A 54 1.29 -4.45 -17.45
CA PRO A 54 -0.16 -4.41 -17.65
C PRO A 54 -0.92 -4.01 -16.37
N PHE A 55 -0.45 -2.97 -15.69
CA PHE A 55 -1.03 -2.50 -14.43
C PHE A 55 -1.25 -1.00 -14.47
N GLY A 56 -2.40 -0.57 -13.92
CA GLY A 56 -2.80 0.82 -13.84
C GLY A 56 -3.50 1.11 -12.51
N ALA A 57 -3.30 2.31 -11.99
CA ALA A 57 -3.92 2.77 -10.76
C ALA A 57 -4.41 4.22 -10.89
N VAL A 58 -5.49 4.51 -10.16
CA VAL A 58 -6.15 5.83 -10.12
C VAL A 58 -6.45 6.17 -8.67
N ILE A 59 -6.13 7.38 -8.25
CA ILE A 59 -6.49 7.92 -6.93
C ILE A 59 -7.55 8.98 -7.09
N VAL A 60 -8.61 8.84 -6.30
CA VAL A 60 -9.81 9.70 -6.33
C VAL A 60 -10.02 10.31 -4.95
N ARG A 61 -10.26 11.63 -4.91
CA ARG A 61 -10.67 12.40 -3.74
C ARG A 61 -11.97 13.12 -4.07
N ASP A 62 -12.99 12.98 -3.24
CA ASP A 62 -14.30 13.64 -3.39
C ASP A 62 -14.92 13.51 -4.80
N GLY A 63 -14.78 12.35 -5.41
CA GLY A 63 -15.27 12.08 -6.77
C GLY A 63 -14.41 12.64 -7.90
N VAL A 64 -13.25 13.24 -7.59
CA VAL A 64 -12.31 13.80 -8.57
C VAL A 64 -11.06 12.93 -8.66
N VAL A 65 -10.64 12.61 -9.88
CA VAL A 65 -9.37 11.93 -10.12
C VAL A 65 -8.23 12.92 -9.87
N ILE A 66 -7.41 12.66 -8.85
CA ILE A 66 -6.25 13.53 -8.53
C ILE A 66 -4.94 12.97 -9.05
N ALA A 67 -4.86 11.66 -9.30
CA ALA A 67 -3.69 11.04 -9.93
C ALA A 67 -4.08 9.76 -10.68
N ARG A 68 -3.33 9.44 -11.74
CA ARG A 68 -3.35 8.13 -12.38
C ARG A 68 -1.95 7.76 -12.87
N SER A 69 -1.62 6.48 -12.87
CA SER A 69 -0.36 5.98 -13.43
C SER A 69 -0.46 4.54 -13.86
N GLY A 70 0.31 4.16 -14.88
CA GLY A 70 0.66 2.77 -15.18
C GLY A 70 1.93 2.34 -14.46
N ASN A 71 2.28 1.06 -14.59
CA ASN A 71 3.51 0.47 -14.08
C ASN A 71 4.73 0.95 -14.89
N ARG A 72 5.70 1.56 -14.25
CA ARG A 72 6.88 2.16 -14.86
C ARG A 72 8.21 1.45 -14.49
N VAL A 73 8.13 0.22 -14.01
CA VAL A 73 9.33 -0.57 -13.59
C VAL A 73 10.35 -0.65 -14.72
N VAL A 74 9.96 -1.12 -15.89
CA VAL A 74 10.88 -1.32 -17.03
C VAL A 74 11.31 0.03 -17.63
N PRO A 75 10.39 0.94 -18.02
CA PRO A 75 10.81 2.20 -18.63
C PRO A 75 11.60 3.12 -17.68
N GLY A 76 11.34 3.02 -16.38
CA GLY A 76 11.98 3.86 -15.35
C GLY A 76 13.21 3.22 -14.71
N HIS A 77 13.53 1.95 -15.01
CA HIS A 77 14.56 1.17 -14.31
C HIS A 77 14.40 1.22 -12.77
N ASP A 78 13.15 1.28 -12.29
CA ASP A 78 12.80 1.36 -10.87
C ASP A 78 11.91 0.18 -10.48
N PRO A 79 12.43 -0.81 -9.72
CA PRO A 79 11.64 -1.97 -9.30
C PRO A 79 10.47 -1.61 -8.38
N THR A 80 10.44 -0.41 -7.82
CA THR A 80 9.35 0.06 -6.97
C THR A 80 8.27 0.84 -7.72
N ALA A 81 8.48 1.16 -9.00
CA ALA A 81 7.57 1.98 -9.80
C ALA A 81 6.32 1.21 -10.28
N HIS A 82 5.67 0.49 -9.38
CA HIS A 82 4.35 -0.09 -9.62
C HIS A 82 3.31 1.01 -9.80
N ALA A 83 2.21 0.71 -10.50
CA ALA A 83 1.19 1.69 -10.83
C ALA A 83 0.63 2.41 -9.60
N GLU A 84 0.36 1.66 -8.52
CA GLU A 84 -0.18 2.18 -7.26
C GLU A 84 0.82 3.10 -6.55
N VAL A 85 2.09 2.69 -6.46
CA VAL A 85 3.16 3.51 -5.86
C VAL A 85 3.35 4.81 -6.63
N MET A 86 3.34 4.75 -7.96
CA MET A 86 3.44 5.93 -8.82
C MET A 86 2.22 6.84 -8.65
N ALA A 87 1.01 6.29 -8.61
CA ALA A 87 -0.20 7.07 -8.40
C ALA A 87 -0.21 7.75 -7.02
N ILE A 88 0.26 7.06 -5.95
CA ILE A 88 0.41 7.64 -4.61
C ILE A 88 1.40 8.80 -4.62
N ARG A 89 2.56 8.65 -5.25
CA ARG A 89 3.56 9.72 -5.37
C ARG A 89 2.99 10.96 -6.06
N LEU A 90 2.33 10.77 -7.21
CA LEU A 90 1.69 11.85 -7.95
C LEU A 90 0.56 12.53 -7.16
N ALA A 91 -0.26 11.74 -6.45
CA ALA A 91 -1.34 12.28 -5.62
C ALA A 91 -0.80 13.09 -4.43
N ALA A 92 0.24 12.61 -3.77
CA ALA A 92 0.88 13.29 -2.66
C ALA A 92 1.54 14.60 -3.10
N GLU A 93 2.25 14.60 -4.24
CA GLU A 93 2.83 15.78 -4.86
C GLU A 93 1.74 16.81 -5.22
N ALA A 94 0.70 16.40 -5.94
CA ALA A 94 -0.40 17.27 -6.32
C ALA A 94 -1.18 17.86 -5.12
N SER A 95 -1.22 17.12 -4.00
CA SER A 95 -1.91 17.52 -2.77
C SER A 95 -1.02 18.31 -1.80
N GLY A 96 0.30 18.31 -2.00
CA GLY A 96 1.27 18.91 -1.08
C GLY A 96 1.30 18.24 0.30
N THR A 97 0.86 16.99 0.41
CA THR A 97 0.81 16.22 1.67
C THR A 97 1.02 14.73 1.43
N HIS A 98 1.61 14.04 2.41
CA HIS A 98 1.71 12.58 2.43
C HIS A 98 0.42 11.89 2.89
N ASP A 99 -0.47 12.60 3.59
CA ASP A 99 -1.75 12.08 4.07
C ASP A 99 -2.80 12.11 2.95
N LEU A 100 -3.18 10.92 2.49
CA LEU A 100 -4.22 10.67 1.49
C LEU A 100 -5.40 9.90 2.10
N SER A 101 -5.65 10.06 3.40
CA SER A 101 -6.67 9.32 4.15
C SER A 101 -8.11 9.58 3.69
N ASP A 102 -8.33 10.69 2.98
CA ASP A 102 -9.58 11.09 2.33
C ASP A 102 -9.73 10.55 0.90
N CYS A 103 -8.74 9.77 0.42
CA CYS A 103 -8.73 9.24 -0.93
C CYS A 103 -9.17 7.78 -1.01
N VAL A 104 -9.55 7.38 -2.22
CA VAL A 104 -9.80 5.99 -2.63
C VAL A 104 -8.84 5.64 -3.76
N ILE A 105 -8.23 4.46 -3.70
CA ILE A 105 -7.41 3.93 -4.80
C ILE A 105 -8.18 2.87 -5.58
N PHE A 106 -8.13 2.97 -6.90
CA PHE A 106 -8.66 2.01 -7.86
C PHE A 106 -7.48 1.41 -8.61
N ALA A 107 -7.38 0.08 -8.64
CA ALA A 107 -6.28 -0.63 -9.28
C ALA A 107 -6.80 -1.67 -10.30
N SER A 108 -6.11 -1.82 -11.42
CA SER A 108 -6.45 -2.85 -12.42
C SER A 108 -6.25 -4.27 -11.89
N CYS A 109 -5.42 -4.44 -10.86
CA CYS A 109 -5.15 -5.70 -10.18
C CYS A 109 -5.05 -5.50 -8.67
N GLU A 110 -5.21 -6.58 -7.91
CA GLU A 110 -4.98 -6.62 -6.46
C GLU A 110 -3.57 -6.10 -6.14
N PRO A 111 -3.43 -5.10 -5.23
CA PRO A 111 -2.12 -4.57 -4.87
C PRO A 111 -1.21 -5.63 -4.24
N CYS A 112 0.03 -5.71 -4.72
CA CYS A 112 1.06 -6.58 -4.14
C CYS A 112 1.46 -6.11 -2.72
N PRO A 113 2.23 -6.89 -1.94
CA PRO A 113 2.62 -6.50 -0.58
C PRO A 113 3.32 -5.14 -0.48
N MET A 114 4.17 -4.77 -1.45
CA MET A 114 4.82 -3.47 -1.50
C MET A 114 3.79 -2.35 -1.68
N CYS A 115 2.89 -2.49 -2.64
CA CYS A 115 1.85 -1.50 -2.92
C CYS A 115 0.86 -1.37 -1.76
N LEU A 116 0.48 -2.51 -1.15
CA LEU A 116 -0.38 -2.51 0.03
C LEU A 116 0.28 -1.78 1.20
N GLY A 117 1.57 -1.99 1.43
CA GLY A 117 2.35 -1.22 2.41
C GLY A 117 2.35 0.28 2.13
N ALA A 118 2.55 0.69 0.86
CA ALA A 118 2.49 2.09 0.45
C ALA A 118 1.09 2.71 0.66
N ILE A 119 0.03 1.95 0.40
CA ILE A 119 -1.37 2.37 0.62
C ILE A 119 -1.62 2.62 2.12
N TYR A 120 -1.12 1.75 3.01
CA TYR A 120 -1.20 1.95 4.46
C TYR A 120 -0.43 3.21 4.91
N TRP A 121 0.79 3.42 4.41
CA TRP A 121 1.59 4.60 4.72
C TRP A 121 0.96 5.90 4.22
N ALA A 122 0.25 5.86 3.10
CA ALA A 122 -0.51 6.99 2.59
C ALA A 122 -1.84 7.26 3.35
N GLY A 123 -2.21 6.42 4.32
CA GLY A 123 -3.45 6.53 5.07
C GLY A 123 -4.72 6.14 4.31
N ILE A 124 -4.62 5.70 3.04
CA ILE A 124 -5.78 5.35 2.23
C ILE A 124 -6.51 4.13 2.83
N ARG A 125 -7.82 4.26 3.04
CA ARG A 125 -8.63 3.24 3.75
C ARG A 125 -9.55 2.42 2.85
N ARG A 126 -9.60 2.74 1.55
CA ARG A 126 -10.45 2.03 0.60
C ARG A 126 -9.70 1.73 -0.69
N ILE A 127 -9.67 0.44 -1.04
CA ILE A 127 -9.08 -0.10 -2.26
C ILE A 127 -10.20 -0.75 -3.05
N VAL A 128 -10.26 -0.49 -4.36
CA VAL A 128 -11.13 -1.16 -5.30
C VAL A 128 -10.27 -1.71 -6.43
N TYR A 129 -10.30 -3.01 -6.67
CA TYR A 129 -9.48 -3.63 -7.72
C TYR A 129 -10.30 -4.57 -8.61
N ALA A 130 -9.78 -4.85 -9.80
CA ALA A 130 -10.47 -5.65 -10.82
C ALA A 130 -10.00 -7.11 -10.84
N SER A 131 -8.76 -7.36 -11.23
CA SER A 131 -8.19 -8.71 -11.27
C SER A 131 -7.56 -9.07 -9.93
N ASP A 132 -7.39 -10.35 -9.64
CA ASP A 132 -6.72 -10.81 -8.43
C ASP A 132 -5.25 -11.20 -8.70
N ARG A 133 -4.49 -11.39 -7.60
CA ARG A 133 -3.09 -11.80 -7.64
C ARG A 133 -2.87 -13.18 -8.28
N TYR A 134 -3.86 -14.08 -8.24
CA TYR A 134 -3.74 -15.41 -8.83
C TYR A 134 -3.73 -15.30 -10.35
N ARG A 135 -4.60 -14.47 -10.91
CA ARG A 135 -4.60 -14.18 -12.35
C ARG A 135 -3.33 -13.45 -12.80
N ALA A 136 -2.79 -12.54 -11.96
CA ALA A 136 -1.51 -11.90 -12.21
C ALA A 136 -0.36 -12.93 -12.26
N ALA A 137 -0.33 -13.88 -11.33
CA ALA A 137 0.66 -14.95 -11.30
C ALA A 137 0.62 -15.84 -12.56
N GLU A 138 -0.57 -16.18 -13.06
CA GLU A 138 -0.74 -16.89 -14.34
C GLU A 138 -0.18 -16.11 -15.55
N ALA A 139 -0.18 -14.78 -15.47
CA ALA A 139 0.41 -13.91 -16.48
C ALA A 139 1.93 -13.67 -16.29
N GLY A 140 2.57 -14.35 -15.33
CA GLY A 140 3.99 -14.26 -15.06
C GLY A 140 4.40 -13.22 -14.00
N PHE A 141 3.43 -12.60 -13.30
CA PHE A 141 3.67 -11.63 -12.24
C PHE A 141 3.34 -12.25 -10.87
N SER A 142 4.22 -13.13 -10.39
CA SER A 142 4.01 -13.84 -9.12
C SER A 142 4.65 -13.10 -7.96
N ASP A 143 3.83 -12.55 -7.07
CA ASP A 143 4.23 -11.95 -5.80
C ASP A 143 3.88 -12.85 -4.60
N ASN A 144 3.34 -14.04 -4.85
CA ASN A 144 2.87 -14.95 -3.80
C ASN A 144 3.97 -15.30 -2.80
N HIS A 145 5.20 -15.52 -3.29
CA HIS A 145 6.35 -15.80 -2.43
C HIS A 145 6.62 -14.66 -1.43
N ILE A 146 6.33 -13.40 -1.78
CA ILE A 146 6.54 -12.27 -0.88
C ILE A 146 5.54 -12.34 0.29
N TYR A 147 4.29 -12.74 0.04
CA TYR A 147 3.30 -12.95 1.11
C TYR A 147 3.76 -14.05 2.07
N GLU A 148 4.31 -15.14 1.55
CA GLU A 148 4.85 -16.25 2.33
C GLU A 148 6.05 -15.81 3.16
N GLU A 149 7.03 -15.14 2.54
CA GLU A 149 8.23 -14.60 3.19
C GLU A 149 7.90 -13.59 4.31
N LEU A 150 6.91 -12.71 4.10
CA LEU A 150 6.50 -11.74 5.11
C LEU A 150 5.82 -12.38 6.33
N ALA A 151 5.28 -13.58 6.20
CA ALA A 151 4.71 -14.33 7.31
C ALA A 151 5.78 -15.04 8.17
N LEU A 152 7.01 -15.16 7.67
CA LEU A 152 8.13 -15.80 8.36
C LEU A 152 8.83 -14.85 9.34
N GLY A 153 9.49 -15.42 10.35
CA GLY A 153 10.46 -14.71 11.17
C GLY A 153 11.70 -14.31 10.37
N ASN A 154 12.42 -13.27 10.82
CA ASN A 154 13.57 -12.72 10.08
C ASN A 154 14.66 -13.76 9.76
N SER A 155 14.87 -14.75 10.62
CA SER A 155 15.87 -15.82 10.43
C SER A 155 15.44 -16.94 9.50
N GLU A 156 14.16 -16.96 9.09
CA GLU A 156 13.58 -18.01 8.27
C GLU A 156 13.38 -17.56 6.83
N ARG A 157 13.59 -16.25 6.54
CA ARG A 157 13.44 -15.65 5.21
C ARG A 157 14.61 -16.00 4.30
N THR A 158 14.33 -16.04 3.00
CA THR A 158 15.38 -16.24 1.97
C THR A 158 16.33 -15.05 1.87
N ILE A 159 15.86 -13.84 2.20
CA ILE A 159 16.72 -12.65 2.32
C ILE A 159 17.39 -12.68 3.69
N GLU A 160 18.71 -12.72 3.70
CA GLU A 160 19.48 -12.63 4.93
C GLU A 160 19.29 -11.28 5.61
N MET A 161 18.89 -11.30 6.87
CA MET A 161 18.65 -10.10 7.67
C MET A 161 19.58 -10.11 8.88
N VAL A 162 20.62 -9.27 8.88
CA VAL A 162 21.58 -9.14 9.97
C VAL A 162 21.35 -7.86 10.75
N ARG A 163 21.14 -7.97 12.06
CA ARG A 163 21.02 -6.83 12.96
C ARG A 163 22.40 -6.48 13.53
N GLY A 164 22.86 -5.24 13.32
CA GLY A 164 24.12 -4.74 13.87
C GLY A 164 23.98 -3.28 14.29
N MET A 165 24.95 -2.78 15.10
CA MET A 165 25.06 -1.38 15.53
C MET A 165 23.74 -0.81 16.11
N GLN A 166 23.08 -1.59 16.94
CA GLN A 166 21.75 -1.23 17.47
C GLN A 166 21.79 0.08 18.26
N ASP A 167 22.77 0.27 19.13
CA ASP A 167 22.85 1.46 20.00
C ASP A 167 23.00 2.75 19.18
N ASP A 168 23.75 2.69 18.09
CA ASP A 168 23.92 3.83 17.17
C ASP A 168 22.62 4.13 16.41
N GLY A 169 21.92 3.10 15.93
CA GLY A 169 20.62 3.24 15.30
C GLY A 169 19.57 3.82 16.24
N ASP A 170 19.50 3.30 17.47
CA ASP A 170 18.59 3.79 18.50
C ASP A 170 18.90 5.23 18.92
N ALA A 171 20.19 5.66 18.86
CA ALA A 171 20.57 7.05 19.13
C ALA A 171 19.98 8.03 18.12
N VAL A 172 19.84 7.64 16.84
CA VAL A 172 19.17 8.48 15.82
C VAL A 172 17.68 8.63 16.12
N LEU A 173 17.03 7.53 16.51
CA LEU A 173 15.60 7.56 16.88
C LEU A 173 15.36 8.44 18.12
N ARG A 174 16.21 8.35 19.13
CA ARG A 174 16.15 9.25 20.30
C ARG A 174 16.29 10.73 19.92
N LYS A 175 17.23 11.07 19.02
CA LYS A 175 17.35 12.45 18.51
C LYS A 175 16.09 12.93 17.79
N TRP A 176 15.47 12.05 17.01
CA TRP A 176 14.18 12.35 16.37
C TRP A 176 13.08 12.61 17.42
N GLU A 177 13.02 11.78 18.49
CA GLU A 177 12.04 11.94 19.57
C GLU A 177 12.17 13.30 20.28
N GLU A 178 13.37 13.87 20.33
CA GLU A 178 13.67 15.15 20.95
C GLU A 178 13.35 16.37 20.06
N LEU A 179 13.11 16.18 18.75
CA LEU A 179 12.80 17.30 17.86
C LEU A 179 11.43 17.92 18.22
N PRO A 180 11.38 19.26 18.48
CA PRO A 180 10.13 19.92 18.90
C PRO A 180 9.07 19.96 17.78
N ASP A 181 9.50 20.10 16.52
CA ASP A 181 8.61 20.33 15.38
C ASP A 181 8.50 19.10 14.45
N LYS A 182 8.78 17.89 14.99
CA LYS A 182 8.68 16.67 14.18
C LYS A 182 7.27 16.38 13.75
N ILE A 183 7.11 16.02 12.48
CA ILE A 183 5.84 15.53 11.93
C ILE A 183 5.88 14.00 11.96
N GLN A 184 4.91 13.38 12.60
CA GLN A 184 4.71 11.93 12.56
C GLN A 184 3.88 11.57 11.32
N TYR A 185 4.22 10.46 10.67
CA TYR A 185 3.55 9.95 9.48
C TYR A 185 3.40 8.44 9.54
#